data_def40fece5d719bc0a8280785b50841b
#
_entry.id   def40fece5d719bc0a8280785b50841b
#
_cell.length_a   1.000
_cell.length_b   1.000
_cell.length_c   1.000
_cell.angle_alpha   90.00
_cell.angle_beta   90.00
_cell.angle_gamma   90.00
#
_symmetry.space_group_name_H-M   'P 1'
#
loop_
_entity.id
_entity.type
_entity.pdbx_description
1 polymer ?
#
loop_
_entity_poly.entity_id
_entity_poly.type
_entity_poly.pdbx_seq_one_letter_code
_entity_poly.pdbx_strand_id
1 'polypeptide(L)'
;STLLASSAASDVYKRQVDGMPMFEIVGLPDAAVKESRERVRAAMSACHTPFPVARLTLNLAPADVRKEGPVYDLPIALAILASMGRLDAETMAGMAAVGELSLSGGVMGVRGALSMAIAAKESGLRAIMLPASNAAEAACIEGLDVLPVAHLSEAIDHLRGRRRIEPLRARPYAELLGEKKILCDFADVRGQKGAKRALEIAAAGGHNVLMIGPPGSGKTMMARCLPGILPDMTLEEALEVTRIHSAAGRSS
;
A
#
# COMPACT_ATOMS: atom_id res chain seq x y z
N SER A 1 -8.70 -4.09 -9.69
CA SER A 1 -7.65 -3.09 -9.72
C SER A 1 -6.31 -3.75 -9.47
N THR A 2 -5.66 -4.21 -10.50
CA THR A 2 -4.50 -5.09 -10.42
C THR A 2 -3.23 -4.25 -10.42
N LEU A 3 -2.74 -3.92 -9.23
CA LEU A 3 -1.50 -3.18 -8.99
C LEU A 3 -0.35 -4.13 -8.66
N LEU A 4 -0.24 -5.22 -9.38
CA LEU A 4 0.79 -6.20 -9.13
C LEU A 4 1.82 -6.12 -10.22
N ALA A 5 2.91 -5.43 -9.93
CA ALA A 5 4.14 -5.64 -10.66
C ALA A 5 4.75 -6.98 -10.18
N SER A 6 4.12 -8.08 -10.56
CA SER A 6 4.84 -9.34 -10.64
C SER A 6 5.78 -9.26 -11.84
N SER A 7 6.82 -10.07 -11.88
CA SER A 7 7.71 -10.20 -13.04
C SER A 7 6.97 -10.52 -14.34
N ALA A 8 5.70 -10.91 -14.26
CA ALA A 8 4.79 -11.17 -15.39
C ALA A 8 3.99 -9.92 -15.83
N ALA A 9 3.93 -8.85 -15.03
CA ALA A 9 3.09 -7.69 -15.33
C ALA A 9 3.84 -6.52 -15.98
N SER A 10 5.16 -6.59 -16.08
CA SER A 10 5.97 -5.60 -16.79
C SER A 10 7.03 -6.28 -17.63
N ASP A 11 6.80 -6.36 -18.93
CA ASP A 11 7.80 -6.82 -19.88
C ASP A 11 8.68 -5.64 -20.28
N VAL A 12 9.98 -5.74 -19.98
CA VAL A 12 10.98 -4.76 -20.43
C VAL A 12 11.71 -5.31 -21.62
N TYR A 13 11.44 -4.76 -22.80
CA TYR A 13 12.15 -5.12 -24.01
C TYR A 13 13.38 -4.22 -24.19
N LYS A 14 14.56 -4.83 -24.09
CA LYS A 14 15.82 -4.20 -24.46
C LYS A 14 16.13 -4.52 -25.94
N ARG A 15 16.01 -3.55 -26.81
CA ARG A 15 16.47 -3.67 -28.20
C ARG A 15 17.76 -2.87 -28.38
N GLN A 16 18.85 -3.56 -28.68
CA GLN A 16 20.08 -2.93 -29.10
C GLN A 16 19.91 -2.52 -30.57
N VAL A 17 19.64 -1.25 -30.81
CA VAL A 17 19.54 -0.67 -32.15
C VAL A 17 20.51 0.52 -32.17
N ASP A 18 21.32 0.61 -33.22
CA ASP A 18 22.13 1.81 -33.49
C ASP A 18 21.20 3.02 -33.65
N GLY A 19 21.10 3.83 -32.61
CA GLY A 19 20.22 5.00 -32.51
C GLY A 19 20.27 5.65 -31.14
N MET A 20 19.70 6.85 -31.03
CA MET A 20 19.62 7.57 -29.75
C MET A 20 18.96 6.73 -28.64
N PRO A 21 19.52 6.74 -27.40
CA PRO A 21 18.88 6.09 -26.25
C PRO A 21 17.46 6.61 -26.07
N MET A 22 16.49 5.73 -26.05
CA MET A 22 15.08 6.09 -25.90
C MET A 22 14.47 5.22 -24.81
N PHE A 23 13.70 5.82 -23.91
CA PHE A 23 12.90 5.11 -22.90
C PHE A 23 11.45 5.46 -23.09
N GLU A 24 10.63 4.47 -23.37
CA GLU A 24 9.22 4.61 -23.65
C GLU A 24 8.41 3.71 -22.71
N ILE A 25 7.32 4.25 -22.15
CA ILE A 25 6.40 3.50 -21.31
C ILE A 25 5.06 3.39 -22.04
N VAL A 26 4.59 2.17 -22.25
CA VAL A 26 3.31 1.84 -22.89
C VAL A 26 2.38 1.12 -21.91
N GLY A 27 1.07 1.08 -22.18
CA GLY A 27 0.07 0.45 -21.31
C GLY A 27 -0.75 1.45 -20.50
N LEU A 28 -1.20 2.53 -21.14
CA LEU A 28 -2.05 3.60 -20.57
C LEU A 28 -1.46 4.27 -19.31
N PRO A 29 -0.19 4.73 -19.34
CA PRO A 29 0.39 5.46 -18.23
C PRO A 29 -0.22 6.87 -18.12
N ASP A 30 -0.49 7.33 -16.89
CA ASP A 30 -0.82 8.73 -16.62
C ASP A 30 0.44 9.63 -16.68
N ALA A 31 0.28 10.92 -16.36
CA ALA A 31 1.40 11.87 -16.35
C ALA A 31 2.45 11.49 -15.31
N ALA A 32 2.04 11.07 -14.10
CA ALA A 32 2.94 10.70 -13.02
C ALA A 32 3.77 9.45 -13.37
N VAL A 33 3.15 8.46 -14.01
CA VAL A 33 3.86 7.25 -14.51
C VAL A 33 4.82 7.61 -15.65
N LYS A 34 4.49 8.58 -16.51
CA LYS A 34 5.42 9.06 -17.54
C LYS A 34 6.65 9.76 -16.95
N GLU A 35 6.46 10.51 -15.87
CA GLU A 35 7.54 11.16 -15.11
C GLU A 35 8.42 10.17 -14.35
N SER A 36 7.95 8.94 -14.07
CA SER A 36 8.76 7.87 -13.46
C SER A 36 10.10 7.68 -14.17
N ARG A 37 10.14 7.94 -15.46
CA ARG A 37 11.38 7.86 -16.26
C ARG A 37 12.52 8.66 -15.63
N GLU A 38 12.29 9.91 -15.29
CA GLU A 38 13.32 10.79 -14.76
C GLU A 38 13.69 10.42 -13.31
N ARG A 39 12.67 10.05 -12.49
CA ARG A 39 12.91 9.60 -11.11
C ARG A 39 13.70 8.30 -11.06
N VAL A 40 13.31 7.30 -11.83
CA VAL A 40 14.00 6.00 -11.92
C VAL A 40 15.45 6.19 -12.41
N ARG A 41 15.66 7.00 -13.45
CA ARG A 41 17.00 7.28 -13.99
C ARG A 41 17.90 7.92 -12.94
N ALA A 42 17.40 8.93 -12.24
CA ALA A 42 18.15 9.62 -11.18
C ALA A 42 18.44 8.68 -10.00
N ALA A 43 17.43 7.94 -9.53
CA ALA A 43 17.56 6.98 -8.43
C ALA A 43 18.58 5.87 -8.74
N MET A 44 18.56 5.31 -9.95
CA MET A 44 19.54 4.31 -10.38
C MET A 44 20.95 4.88 -10.40
N SER A 45 21.12 6.12 -10.90
CA SER A 45 22.43 6.80 -10.90
C SER A 45 22.94 7.04 -9.48
N ALA A 46 22.07 7.47 -8.56
CA ALA A 46 22.40 7.67 -7.15
C ALA A 46 22.81 6.34 -6.45
N CYS A 47 22.30 5.20 -6.92
CA CYS A 47 22.70 3.88 -6.45
C CYS A 47 23.92 3.30 -7.18
N HIS A 48 24.71 4.12 -7.86
CA HIS A 48 25.87 3.68 -8.65
C HIS A 48 25.55 2.58 -9.69
N THR A 49 24.32 2.60 -10.17
CA THR A 49 23.86 1.68 -11.20
C THR A 49 23.47 2.50 -12.43
N PRO A 50 24.35 2.61 -13.44
CA PRO A 50 24.10 3.44 -14.59
C PRO A 50 22.88 2.98 -15.36
N PHE A 51 22.05 3.93 -15.76
CA PHE A 51 20.90 3.67 -16.63
C PHE A 51 21.40 3.20 -18.00
N PRO A 52 20.77 2.18 -18.62
CA PRO A 52 21.26 1.62 -19.88
C PRO A 52 21.19 2.63 -21.03
N VAL A 53 22.28 2.69 -21.81
CA VAL A 53 22.35 3.45 -23.06
C VAL A 53 21.80 2.57 -24.18
N ALA A 54 20.49 2.37 -24.18
CA ALA A 54 19.79 1.52 -25.15
C ALA A 54 18.35 2.00 -25.36
N ARG A 55 17.69 1.54 -26.40
CA ARG A 55 16.24 1.73 -26.52
C ARG A 55 15.52 0.75 -25.59
N LEU A 56 14.82 1.30 -24.60
CA LEU A 56 14.02 0.55 -23.66
C LEU A 56 12.55 0.83 -23.93
N THR A 57 11.76 -0.22 -24.04
CA THR A 57 10.30 -0.12 -24.02
C THR A 57 9.80 -0.89 -22.82
N LEU A 58 9.14 -0.20 -21.90
CA LEU A 58 8.47 -0.78 -20.73
C LEU A 58 6.98 -0.93 -21.06
N ASN A 59 6.48 -2.15 -21.03
CA ASN A 59 5.07 -2.44 -21.19
C ASN A 59 4.42 -2.70 -19.82
N LEU A 60 3.45 -1.87 -19.44
CA LEU A 60 2.67 -2.04 -18.21
C LEU A 60 1.38 -2.79 -18.55
N ALA A 61 1.35 -4.08 -18.27
CA ALA A 61 0.17 -4.91 -18.46
C ALA A 61 -0.79 -4.82 -17.24
N PRO A 62 -2.11 -5.10 -17.42
CA PRO A 62 -2.82 -5.26 -18.69
C PRO A 62 -3.08 -3.90 -19.37
N ALA A 63 -3.16 -3.87 -20.71
CA ALA A 63 -3.24 -2.62 -21.48
C ALA A 63 -4.58 -1.87 -21.37
N ASP A 64 -5.62 -2.54 -20.89
CA ASP A 64 -6.98 -2.01 -20.69
C ASP A 64 -7.18 -1.27 -19.35
N VAL A 65 -6.22 -1.39 -18.42
CA VAL A 65 -6.27 -0.74 -17.11
C VAL A 65 -5.34 0.45 -17.09
N ARG A 66 -5.89 1.63 -16.76
CA ARG A 66 -5.11 2.86 -16.59
C ARG A 66 -4.21 2.74 -15.35
N LYS A 67 -2.94 3.09 -15.50
CA LYS A 67 -1.94 3.13 -14.42
C LYS A 67 -1.79 4.55 -13.94
N GLU A 68 -2.02 4.77 -12.65
CA GLU A 68 -2.04 6.09 -12.03
C GLU A 68 -1.07 6.16 -10.86
N GLY A 69 -0.41 7.31 -10.76
CA GLY A 69 0.47 7.65 -9.65
C GLY A 69 1.89 7.07 -9.72
N PRO A 70 2.78 7.55 -8.84
CA PRO A 70 4.22 7.24 -8.89
C PRO A 70 4.58 5.88 -8.24
N VAL A 71 3.59 5.12 -7.81
CA VAL A 71 3.74 3.81 -7.13
C VAL A 71 4.54 2.78 -7.93
N TYR A 72 4.68 2.99 -9.23
CA TYR A 72 5.37 2.09 -10.15
C TYR A 72 6.88 2.32 -10.24
N ASP A 73 7.44 3.36 -9.63
CA ASP A 73 8.85 3.71 -9.79
C ASP A 73 9.78 2.57 -9.34
N LEU A 74 9.54 2.02 -8.15
CA LEU A 74 10.36 0.92 -7.63
C LEU A 74 10.30 -0.32 -8.54
N PRO A 75 9.12 -0.88 -8.90
CA PRO A 75 9.05 -2.03 -9.79
C PRO A 75 9.65 -1.74 -11.17
N ILE A 76 9.51 -0.53 -11.72
CA ILE A 76 10.15 -0.15 -13.00
C ILE A 76 11.68 -0.21 -12.88
N ALA A 77 12.25 0.34 -11.80
CA ALA A 77 13.69 0.28 -11.57
C ALA A 77 14.20 -1.17 -11.49
N LEU A 78 13.50 -2.02 -10.74
CA LEU A 78 13.86 -3.43 -10.58
C LEU A 78 13.74 -4.20 -11.91
N ALA A 79 12.69 -3.96 -12.70
CA ALA A 79 12.50 -4.57 -14.02
C ALA A 79 13.60 -4.16 -15.02
N ILE A 80 14.02 -2.89 -15.01
CA ILE A 80 15.15 -2.42 -15.82
C ILE A 80 16.43 -3.13 -15.41
N LEU A 81 16.70 -3.26 -14.10
CA LEU A 81 17.87 -3.96 -13.59
C LEU A 81 17.89 -5.44 -13.97
N ALA A 82 16.73 -6.10 -13.93
CA ALA A 82 16.58 -7.49 -14.39
C ALA A 82 16.85 -7.61 -15.89
N SER A 83 16.32 -6.71 -16.72
CA SER A 83 16.55 -6.69 -18.16
C SER A 83 18.03 -6.46 -18.55
N MET A 84 18.79 -5.83 -17.65
CA MET A 84 20.24 -5.65 -17.79
C MET A 84 21.06 -6.85 -17.32
N GLY A 85 20.42 -7.91 -16.81
CA GLY A 85 21.08 -9.06 -16.18
C GLY A 85 21.78 -8.71 -14.86
N ARG A 86 21.38 -7.60 -14.22
CA ARG A 86 21.93 -7.18 -12.93
C ARG A 86 21.16 -7.70 -11.73
N LEU A 87 19.95 -8.16 -11.94
CA LEU A 87 19.12 -8.91 -11.01
C LEU A 87 18.64 -10.18 -11.71
N ASP A 88 18.53 -11.24 -10.94
CA ASP A 88 17.95 -12.48 -11.42
C ASP A 88 16.41 -12.38 -11.36
N ALA A 89 15.76 -12.61 -12.48
CA ALA A 89 14.30 -12.58 -12.58
C ALA A 89 13.64 -13.66 -11.70
N GLU A 90 14.31 -14.79 -11.48
CA GLU A 90 13.79 -15.88 -10.63
C GLU A 90 13.70 -15.45 -9.16
N THR A 91 14.61 -14.62 -8.66
CA THR A 91 14.55 -14.10 -7.29
C THR A 91 13.36 -13.18 -7.07
N MET A 92 12.88 -12.53 -8.13
CA MET A 92 11.70 -11.65 -8.11
C MET A 92 10.39 -12.42 -8.30
N ALA A 93 10.45 -13.69 -8.73
CA ALA A 93 9.26 -14.50 -8.98
C ALA A 93 8.43 -14.68 -7.70
N GLY A 94 7.12 -14.48 -7.78
CA GLY A 94 6.21 -14.57 -6.66
C GLY A 94 6.32 -13.40 -5.66
N MET A 95 6.94 -12.28 -6.06
CA MET A 95 7.03 -11.06 -5.26
C MET A 95 6.34 -9.89 -5.98
N ALA A 96 5.70 -9.03 -5.21
CA ALA A 96 5.30 -7.71 -5.66
C ALA A 96 6.29 -6.64 -5.17
N ALA A 97 6.33 -5.51 -5.85
CA ALA A 97 7.03 -4.33 -5.39
C ALA A 97 6.19 -3.09 -5.69
N VAL A 98 6.13 -2.15 -4.76
CA VAL A 98 5.48 -0.86 -4.93
C VAL A 98 6.25 0.21 -4.18
N GLY A 99 6.32 1.42 -4.74
CA GLY A 99 6.99 2.55 -4.11
C GLY A 99 7.32 3.65 -5.11
N GLU A 100 7.22 4.88 -4.66
CA GLU A 100 7.72 6.04 -5.39
C GLU A 100 9.23 6.20 -5.11
N LEU A 101 10.01 6.59 -6.10
CA LEU A 101 11.44 6.85 -5.93
C LEU A 101 11.73 8.35 -5.87
N SER A 102 12.47 8.77 -4.86
CA SER A 102 13.11 10.08 -4.87
C SER A 102 14.31 10.08 -5.83
N LEU A 103 14.76 11.26 -6.24
CA LEU A 103 15.92 11.41 -7.13
C LEU A 103 17.23 10.87 -6.52
N SER A 104 17.29 10.78 -5.19
CA SER A 104 18.43 10.20 -4.44
C SER A 104 18.34 8.69 -4.24
N GLY A 105 17.24 8.03 -4.69
CA GLY A 105 17.03 6.59 -4.54
C GLY A 105 16.25 6.18 -3.29
N GLY A 106 15.79 7.12 -2.47
CA GLY A 106 14.88 6.84 -1.35
C GLY A 106 13.52 6.31 -1.85
N VAL A 107 12.97 5.33 -1.15
CA VAL A 107 11.63 4.78 -1.43
C VAL A 107 10.62 5.51 -0.57
N MET A 108 9.78 6.30 -1.23
CA MET A 108 8.78 7.17 -0.60
C MET A 108 7.47 6.43 -0.38
N GLY A 109 6.75 6.84 0.68
CA GLY A 109 5.45 6.28 1.02
C GLY A 109 4.40 6.47 -0.08
N VAL A 110 3.53 5.47 -0.23
CA VAL A 110 2.46 5.46 -1.22
C VAL A 110 1.09 5.33 -0.55
N ARG A 111 0.06 5.81 -1.23
CA ARG A 111 -1.32 5.62 -0.78
C ARG A 111 -1.83 4.25 -1.18
N GLY A 112 -2.62 3.63 -0.32
CA GLY A 112 -3.26 2.34 -0.61
C GLY A 112 -2.32 1.13 -0.51
N ALA A 113 -1.19 1.23 0.21
CA ALA A 113 -0.24 0.13 0.38
C ALA A 113 -0.90 -1.12 0.96
N LEU A 114 -1.79 -0.99 1.94
CA LEU A 114 -2.56 -2.11 2.47
C LEU A 114 -3.41 -2.80 1.40
N SER A 115 -4.13 -2.03 0.57
CA SER A 115 -4.93 -2.60 -0.52
C SER A 115 -4.08 -3.33 -1.55
N MET A 116 -2.88 -2.83 -1.82
CA MET A 116 -1.93 -3.48 -2.72
C MET A 116 -1.37 -4.77 -2.12
N ALA A 117 -1.10 -4.79 -0.82
CA ALA A 117 -0.63 -5.97 -0.11
C ALA A 117 -1.72 -7.06 -0.04
N ILE A 118 -2.99 -6.69 0.20
CA ILE A 118 -4.12 -7.62 0.13
C ILE A 118 -4.23 -8.23 -1.26
N ALA A 119 -4.19 -7.39 -2.31
CA ALA A 119 -4.24 -7.88 -3.69
C ALA A 119 -3.05 -8.79 -4.05
N ALA A 120 -1.85 -8.51 -3.51
CA ALA A 120 -0.69 -9.37 -3.66
C ALA A 120 -0.94 -10.77 -3.07
N LYS A 121 -1.48 -10.83 -1.85
CA LYS A 121 -1.85 -12.09 -1.19
C LYS A 121 -2.93 -12.85 -1.97
N GLU A 122 -4.01 -12.17 -2.37
CA GLU A 122 -5.11 -12.76 -3.16
C GLU A 122 -4.63 -13.32 -4.49
N SER A 123 -3.58 -12.74 -5.06
CA SER A 123 -2.92 -13.23 -6.29
C SER A 123 -1.93 -14.37 -6.05
N GLY A 124 -1.82 -14.88 -4.81
CA GLY A 124 -0.95 -15.99 -4.47
C GLY A 124 0.54 -15.63 -4.41
N LEU A 125 0.88 -14.33 -4.29
CA LEU A 125 2.27 -13.91 -4.13
C LEU A 125 2.75 -14.18 -2.70
N ARG A 126 4.03 -14.54 -2.58
CA ARG A 126 4.66 -14.87 -1.28
C ARG A 126 5.15 -13.65 -0.51
N ALA A 127 5.52 -12.58 -1.22
CA ALA A 127 6.12 -11.40 -0.61
C ALA A 127 5.74 -10.12 -1.35
N ILE A 128 5.81 -9.00 -0.63
CA ILE A 128 5.68 -7.66 -1.20
C ILE A 128 6.75 -6.74 -0.63
N MET A 129 7.47 -6.03 -1.50
CA MET A 129 8.33 -4.90 -1.12
C MET A 129 7.49 -3.64 -1.05
N LEU A 130 7.50 -3.00 0.11
CA LEU A 130 6.77 -1.77 0.40
C LEU A 130 7.71 -0.69 0.93
N PRO A 131 7.39 0.60 0.74
CA PRO A 131 8.07 1.66 1.46
C PRO A 131 8.08 1.38 2.97
N ALA A 132 9.21 1.58 3.64
CA ALA A 132 9.34 1.33 5.08
C ALA A 132 8.28 2.07 5.91
N SER A 133 7.84 3.26 5.45
CA SER A 133 6.76 4.05 6.07
C SER A 133 5.38 3.39 5.98
N ASN A 134 5.14 2.54 4.99
CA ASN A 134 3.86 1.82 4.80
C ASN A 134 3.88 0.38 5.32
N ALA A 135 5.06 -0.14 5.65
CA ALA A 135 5.19 -1.57 5.91
C ALA A 135 4.41 -2.02 7.15
N ALA A 136 4.28 -1.15 8.17
CA ALA A 136 3.55 -1.44 9.40
C ALA A 136 2.05 -1.68 9.15
N GLU A 137 1.41 -0.93 8.23
CA GLU A 137 -0.01 -1.11 7.89
C GLU A 137 -0.30 -2.43 7.17
N ALA A 138 0.68 -2.94 6.41
CA ALA A 138 0.56 -4.20 5.68
C ALA A 138 0.99 -5.43 6.51
N ALA A 139 1.69 -5.23 7.63
CA ALA A 139 2.23 -6.31 8.46
C ALA A 139 1.14 -7.16 9.17
N CYS A 140 -0.13 -6.71 9.19
CA CYS A 140 -1.25 -7.48 9.71
C CYS A 140 -1.74 -8.58 8.76
N ILE A 141 -1.22 -8.63 7.52
CA ILE A 141 -1.66 -9.61 6.53
C ILE A 141 -0.90 -10.92 6.73
N GLU A 142 -1.56 -11.89 7.35
CA GLU A 142 -0.99 -13.22 7.55
C GLU A 142 -0.72 -13.93 6.23
N GLY A 143 0.41 -14.63 6.14
CA GLY A 143 0.79 -15.42 4.97
C GLY A 143 1.36 -14.61 3.79
N LEU A 144 1.71 -13.34 4.00
CA LEU A 144 2.44 -12.50 3.06
C LEU A 144 3.67 -11.91 3.75
N ASP A 145 4.85 -12.14 3.20
CA ASP A 145 6.09 -11.54 3.69
C ASP A 145 6.15 -10.06 3.27
N VAL A 146 6.04 -9.15 4.24
CA VAL A 146 6.14 -7.71 4.00
C VAL A 146 7.60 -7.28 4.18
N LEU A 147 8.24 -6.86 3.09
CA LEU A 147 9.65 -6.45 3.05
C LEU A 147 9.72 -4.91 3.05
N PRO A 148 10.08 -4.29 4.20
CA PRO A 148 10.21 -2.84 4.29
C PRO A 148 11.46 -2.36 3.54
N VAL A 149 11.29 -1.42 2.61
CA VAL A 149 12.38 -0.85 1.82
C VAL A 149 12.40 0.66 2.02
N ALA A 150 13.52 1.20 2.49
CA ALA A 150 13.72 2.63 2.62
C ALA A 150 14.50 3.24 1.44
N HIS A 151 15.30 2.42 0.76
CA HIS A 151 16.15 2.88 -0.34
C HIS A 151 16.28 1.82 -1.45
N LEU A 152 16.37 2.25 -2.70
CA LEU A 152 16.51 1.36 -3.86
C LEU A 152 17.71 0.41 -3.75
N SER A 153 18.82 0.88 -3.15
CA SER A 153 20.00 0.03 -2.93
C SER A 153 19.71 -1.15 -1.99
N GLU A 154 18.83 -0.99 -1.00
CA GLU A 154 18.43 -2.09 -0.10
C GLU A 154 17.66 -3.18 -0.85
N ALA A 155 16.74 -2.77 -1.73
CA ALA A 155 16.02 -3.72 -2.59
C ALA A 155 16.97 -4.48 -3.52
N ILE A 156 17.94 -3.77 -4.13
CA ILE A 156 18.96 -4.37 -5.00
C ILE A 156 19.82 -5.36 -4.22
N ASP A 157 20.30 -5.00 -3.04
CA ASP A 157 21.17 -5.85 -2.23
C ASP A 157 20.42 -7.07 -1.70
N HIS A 158 19.14 -6.92 -1.35
CA HIS A 158 18.28 -8.04 -0.96
C HIS A 158 18.12 -9.05 -2.10
N LEU A 159 17.75 -8.57 -3.30
CA LEU A 159 17.54 -9.41 -4.48
C LEU A 159 18.84 -10.07 -4.99
N ARG A 160 20.00 -9.47 -4.72
CA ARG A 160 21.33 -10.06 -4.99
C ARG A 160 21.82 -11.00 -3.90
N GLY A 161 21.06 -11.16 -2.82
CA GLY A 161 21.48 -11.97 -1.66
C GLY A 161 22.63 -11.38 -0.85
N ARG A 162 23.00 -10.10 -1.08
CA ARG A 162 24.08 -9.43 -0.34
C ARG A 162 23.66 -9.03 1.07
N ARG A 163 22.46 -8.49 1.20
CA ARG A 163 21.87 -8.07 2.47
C ARG A 163 20.39 -8.43 2.48
N ARG A 164 20.01 -9.39 3.27
CA ARG A 164 18.62 -9.82 3.39
C ARG A 164 17.80 -8.77 4.17
N ILE A 165 16.67 -8.38 3.63
CA ILE A 165 15.67 -7.63 4.36
C ILE A 165 14.84 -8.65 5.12
N GLU A 166 14.76 -8.51 6.44
CA GLU A 166 13.90 -9.37 7.25
C GLU A 166 12.45 -8.95 7.07
N PRO A 167 11.55 -9.89 6.76
CA PRO A 167 10.12 -9.60 6.69
C PRO A 167 9.64 -9.05 8.02
N LEU A 168 8.77 -8.05 7.98
CA LEU A 168 8.05 -7.62 9.17
C LEU A 168 7.19 -8.78 9.66
N ARG A 169 7.36 -9.14 10.94
CA ARG A 169 6.52 -10.15 11.57
C ARG A 169 5.09 -9.64 11.64
N ALA A 170 4.16 -10.47 11.17
CA ALA A 170 2.75 -10.20 11.36
C ALA A 170 2.46 -10.01 12.86
N ARG A 171 1.86 -8.89 13.21
CA ARG A 171 1.35 -8.70 14.56
C ARG A 171 -0.07 -9.25 14.59
N PRO A 172 -0.41 -10.13 15.55
CA PRO A 172 -1.78 -10.56 15.73
C PRO A 172 -2.70 -9.34 15.79
N TYR A 173 -3.83 -9.41 15.10
CA TYR A 173 -4.79 -8.29 15.08
C TYR A 173 -5.19 -7.83 16.49
N ALA A 174 -5.29 -8.77 17.44
CA ALA A 174 -5.56 -8.48 18.84
C ALA A 174 -4.53 -7.53 19.49
N GLU A 175 -3.26 -7.55 19.04
CA GLU A 175 -2.22 -6.63 19.53
C GLU A 175 -2.30 -5.24 18.84
N LEU A 176 -2.93 -5.16 17.67
CA LEU A 176 -3.17 -3.91 16.94
C LEU A 176 -4.43 -3.19 17.45
N LEU A 177 -5.35 -3.91 18.10
CA LEU A 177 -6.43 -3.33 18.86
C LEU A 177 -5.85 -2.67 20.12
N GLY A 178 -5.25 -1.49 19.94
CA GLY A 178 -4.83 -0.66 21.08
C GLY A 178 -6.00 -0.39 22.02
N GLU A 179 -5.69 0.09 23.23
CA GLU A 179 -6.74 0.55 24.14
C GLU A 179 -7.67 1.53 23.40
N LYS A 180 -8.96 1.20 23.36
CA LYS A 180 -9.97 2.11 22.79
C LYS A 180 -9.87 3.44 23.51
N LYS A 181 -9.45 4.49 22.82
CA LYS A 181 -9.58 5.85 23.35
C LYS A 181 -11.05 6.22 23.36
N ILE A 182 -11.75 5.87 24.44
CA ILE A 182 -13.15 6.24 24.68
C ILE A 182 -13.12 7.75 24.99
N LEU A 183 -13.54 8.56 24.03
CA LEU A 183 -13.61 10.02 24.18
C LEU A 183 -14.80 10.45 25.05
N CYS A 184 -15.81 9.60 25.22
CA CYS A 184 -17.04 9.87 25.95
C CYS A 184 -17.69 8.54 26.31
N ASP A 185 -18.05 8.35 27.57
CA ASP A 185 -18.74 7.16 28.07
C ASP A 185 -20.24 7.44 28.23
N PHE A 186 -21.09 6.44 28.03
CA PHE A 186 -22.52 6.51 28.37
C PHE A 186 -22.76 6.76 29.86
N ALA A 187 -21.81 6.42 30.74
CA ALA A 187 -21.84 6.76 32.15
C ALA A 187 -21.89 8.28 32.38
N ASP A 188 -21.26 9.08 31.50
CA ASP A 188 -21.22 10.54 31.58
C ASP A 188 -22.57 11.17 31.19
N VAL A 189 -23.41 10.46 30.45
CA VAL A 189 -24.74 10.92 30.03
C VAL A 189 -25.73 10.71 31.17
N ARG A 190 -26.14 11.78 31.83
CA ARG A 190 -27.15 11.73 32.88
C ARG A 190 -28.56 11.59 32.31
N GLY A 191 -29.36 10.73 32.89
CA GLY A 191 -30.74 10.45 32.43
C GLY A 191 -30.80 9.71 31.11
N GLN A 192 -31.75 10.07 30.24
CA GLN A 192 -31.95 9.54 28.89
C GLN A 192 -31.97 8.01 28.77
N LYS A 193 -32.53 7.30 29.77
CA LYS A 193 -32.52 5.81 29.85
C LYS A 193 -33.07 5.15 28.60
N GLY A 194 -34.16 5.68 28.03
CA GLY A 194 -34.79 5.13 26.81
C GLY A 194 -33.86 5.28 25.57
N ALA A 195 -33.22 6.45 25.41
CA ALA A 195 -32.31 6.67 24.28
C ALA A 195 -31.04 5.82 24.43
N LYS A 196 -30.46 5.71 25.63
CA LYS A 196 -29.33 4.83 25.90
C LYS A 196 -29.66 3.39 25.51
N ARG A 197 -30.83 2.86 26.00
CA ARG A 197 -31.23 1.49 25.69
C ARG A 197 -31.43 1.26 24.19
N ALA A 198 -32.03 2.22 23.49
CA ALA A 198 -32.17 2.15 22.04
C ALA A 198 -30.82 2.08 21.32
N LEU A 199 -29.84 2.89 21.77
CA LEU A 199 -28.49 2.89 21.21
C LEU A 199 -27.71 1.61 21.52
N GLU A 200 -27.88 1.01 22.72
CA GLU A 200 -27.31 -0.30 23.06
C GLU A 200 -27.84 -1.40 22.13
N ILE A 201 -29.17 -1.43 21.90
CA ILE A 201 -29.79 -2.42 20.99
C ILE A 201 -29.28 -2.19 19.57
N ALA A 202 -29.22 -0.94 19.12
CA ALA A 202 -28.73 -0.62 17.80
C ALA A 202 -27.26 -0.99 17.60
N ALA A 203 -26.40 -0.73 18.59
CA ALA A 203 -25.00 -1.12 18.56
C ALA A 203 -24.80 -2.63 18.51
N ALA A 204 -25.56 -3.38 19.31
CA ALA A 204 -25.50 -4.83 19.34
C ALA A 204 -26.02 -5.50 18.06
N GLY A 205 -27.00 -4.86 17.38
CA GLY A 205 -27.63 -5.40 16.17
C GLY A 205 -27.15 -4.77 14.86
N GLY A 206 -26.17 -3.85 14.88
CA GLY A 206 -25.71 -3.16 13.67
C GLY A 206 -26.80 -2.29 13.01
N HIS A 207 -27.74 -1.76 13.80
CA HIS A 207 -28.89 -1.03 13.25
C HIS A 207 -28.59 0.46 13.03
N ASN A 208 -29.14 1.01 11.96
CA ASN A 208 -29.15 2.45 11.74
C ASN A 208 -30.01 3.15 12.77
N VAL A 209 -29.56 4.30 13.28
CA VAL A 209 -30.26 5.09 14.29
C VAL A 209 -30.49 6.52 13.81
N LEU A 210 -31.70 6.98 13.98
CA LEU A 210 -32.08 8.39 13.79
C LEU A 210 -32.47 9.00 15.14
N MET A 211 -31.74 10.02 15.57
CA MET A 211 -32.03 10.77 16.80
C MET A 211 -32.69 12.11 16.49
N ILE A 212 -33.93 12.30 16.92
CA ILE A 212 -34.69 13.52 16.76
C ILE A 212 -34.94 14.17 18.13
N GLY A 213 -34.83 15.47 18.22
CA GLY A 213 -35.09 16.23 19.45
C GLY A 213 -34.59 17.65 19.40
N PRO A 214 -34.96 18.51 20.37
CA PRO A 214 -34.60 19.91 20.41
C PRO A 214 -33.08 20.11 20.58
N PRO A 215 -32.56 21.30 20.29
CA PRO A 215 -31.18 21.67 20.62
C PRO A 215 -30.92 21.47 22.11
N GLY A 216 -29.70 21.00 22.47
CA GLY A 216 -29.30 20.78 23.88
C GLY A 216 -29.81 19.47 24.49
N SER A 217 -30.58 18.61 23.77
CA SER A 217 -31.09 17.35 24.30
C SER A 217 -30.05 16.21 24.40
N GLY A 218 -28.77 16.47 24.19
CA GLY A 218 -27.69 15.52 24.35
C GLY A 218 -27.45 14.57 23.17
N LYS A 219 -28.11 14.77 22.01
CA LYS A 219 -27.95 13.91 20.82
C LYS A 219 -26.48 13.72 20.38
N THR A 220 -25.77 14.82 20.25
CA THR A 220 -24.35 14.82 19.83
C THR A 220 -23.47 14.11 20.86
N MET A 221 -23.76 14.28 22.16
CA MET A 221 -23.01 13.61 23.22
C MET A 221 -23.24 12.09 23.15
N MET A 222 -24.50 11.64 23.05
CA MET A 222 -24.84 10.23 22.89
C MET A 222 -24.21 9.62 21.64
N ALA A 223 -24.20 10.34 20.51
CA ALA A 223 -23.55 9.88 19.29
C ALA A 223 -22.03 9.70 19.48
N ARG A 224 -21.37 10.57 20.24
CA ARG A 224 -19.95 10.46 20.57
C ARG A 224 -19.62 9.32 21.52
N CYS A 225 -20.57 8.90 22.36
CA CYS A 225 -20.39 7.76 23.24
C CYS A 225 -20.62 6.41 22.52
N LEU A 226 -21.30 6.42 21.37
CA LEU A 226 -21.66 5.19 20.63
C LEU A 226 -20.44 4.31 20.30
N PRO A 227 -19.28 4.85 19.84
CA PRO A 227 -18.10 4.03 19.56
C PRO A 227 -17.60 3.23 20.78
N GLY A 228 -17.87 3.71 22.00
CA GLY A 228 -17.48 3.05 23.26
C GLY A 228 -18.27 1.77 23.54
N ILE A 229 -19.47 1.63 22.97
CA ILE A 229 -20.33 0.46 23.17
C ILE A 229 -20.45 -0.45 21.94
N LEU A 230 -19.85 -0.04 20.80
CA LEU A 230 -19.77 -0.92 19.64
C LEU A 230 -18.84 -2.10 19.95
N PRO A 231 -19.18 -3.33 19.47
CA PRO A 231 -18.25 -4.43 19.53
C PRO A 231 -16.94 -4.11 18.81
N ASP A 232 -15.88 -4.83 19.15
CA ASP A 232 -14.62 -4.72 18.44
C ASP A 232 -14.82 -5.20 17.00
N MET A 233 -14.21 -4.48 16.04
CA MET A 233 -14.23 -4.90 14.65
C MET A 233 -13.48 -6.23 14.50
N THR A 234 -13.99 -7.10 13.65
CA THR A 234 -13.23 -8.25 13.17
C THR A 234 -12.05 -7.77 12.32
N LEU A 235 -11.05 -8.63 12.09
CA LEU A 235 -9.94 -8.32 11.20
C LEU A 235 -10.44 -7.92 9.80
N GLU A 236 -11.43 -8.61 9.27
CA GLU A 236 -11.99 -8.33 7.93
C GLU A 236 -12.63 -6.94 7.88
N GLU A 237 -13.44 -6.58 8.86
CA GLU A 237 -14.06 -5.25 8.97
C GLU A 237 -13.00 -4.15 9.12
N ALA A 238 -11.99 -4.39 9.95
CA ALA A 238 -10.89 -3.44 10.14
C ALA A 238 -10.07 -3.22 8.86
N LEU A 239 -9.80 -4.28 8.11
CA LEU A 239 -9.14 -4.22 6.82
C LEU A 239 -9.97 -3.44 5.80
N GLU A 240 -11.29 -3.65 5.75
CA GLU A 240 -12.20 -2.93 4.86
C GLU A 240 -12.22 -1.43 5.17
N VAL A 241 -12.38 -1.07 6.44
CA VAL A 241 -12.34 0.33 6.91
C VAL A 241 -11.00 0.97 6.57
N THR A 242 -9.90 0.26 6.82
CA THR A 242 -8.55 0.77 6.53
C THR A 242 -8.33 0.95 5.02
N ARG A 243 -8.85 0.05 4.18
CA ARG A 243 -8.84 0.22 2.71
C ARG A 243 -9.52 1.51 2.28
N ILE A 244 -10.69 1.81 2.85
CA ILE A 244 -11.43 3.04 2.54
C ILE A 244 -10.64 4.28 2.98
N HIS A 245 -10.07 4.26 4.19
CA HIS A 245 -9.27 5.37 4.71
C HIS A 245 -7.97 5.57 3.92
N SER A 246 -7.28 4.50 3.57
CA SER A 246 -6.06 4.52 2.77
C SER A 246 -6.31 5.07 1.37
N ALA A 247 -7.40 4.65 0.71
CA ALA A 247 -7.82 5.19 -0.59
C ALA A 247 -8.18 6.68 -0.52
N ALA A 248 -8.77 7.12 0.61
CA ALA A 248 -9.10 8.53 0.86
C ALA A 248 -7.88 9.38 1.29
N GLY A 249 -6.68 8.79 1.42
CA GLY A 249 -5.46 9.49 1.87
C GLY A 249 -5.48 9.90 3.34
N ARG A 250 -6.26 9.21 4.16
CA ARG A 250 -6.45 9.48 5.61
C ARG A 250 -5.79 8.42 6.51
N SER A 251 -4.90 7.58 5.98
CA SER A 251 -4.08 6.70 6.81
C SER A 251 -3.08 7.55 7.59
N SER A 252 -3.28 7.65 8.89
CA SER A 252 -2.34 8.22 9.86
C SER A 252 -1.60 7.12 10.57
#